data_ad0fa32c218e6e0f568de24dd5c1ce6d
#
_entry.id   ad0fa32c218e6e0f568de24dd5c1ce6d
#
_cell.length_a   1.000
_cell.length_b   1.000
_cell.length_c   1.000
_cell.angle_alpha   90.00
_cell.angle_beta   90.00
_cell.angle_gamma   90.00
#
_symmetry.space_group_name_H-M   'P 1'
#
loop_
_entity.id
_entity.type
_entity.pdbx_description
1 polymer ?
#
loop_
_entity_poly.entity_id
_entity_poly.type
_entity_poly.pdbx_seq_one_letter_code
_entity_poly.pdbx_strand_id
1 'polypeptide(L)'
;GEKVHIAAPPTLLISAIGVMPDIGKAVTLDLKMPGDSLYLIGETRDELGASEYLHMIADCRTGFTDSDAVRGVQAKWGEPYMSYGENHFVQHNDEMRRICEFGAVPQVDARKNLRAYKALAQAIQEELVASAISVGRGGLGVALAKTAIAGQLGIRANISTILWKSDFHRKLDKMRIGEIILFSESQGRIVVSVRSEAHAAFEKVMKGIACTRIGEVTNQQTLDLTLPHIKMTTPLTALAKAYRGTFKDW
;
A
#
# COMPACT_ATOMS: atom_id res chain seq x y z
N GLY A 1 23.11 18.20 -40.59
CA GLY A 1 22.25 18.27 -39.42
C GLY A 1 22.69 17.28 -38.37
N GLU A 2 22.90 17.75 -37.16
CA GLU A 2 23.27 16.90 -36.01
C GLU A 2 22.04 16.02 -35.65
N LYS A 3 22.24 14.70 -35.51
CA LYS A 3 21.20 13.79 -35.05
C LYS A 3 21.05 13.97 -33.53
N VAL A 4 19.97 14.59 -33.11
CA VAL A 4 19.60 14.70 -31.70
C VAL A 4 18.84 13.42 -31.31
N HIS A 5 19.35 12.68 -30.32
CA HIS A 5 18.67 11.53 -29.72
C HIS A 5 17.99 11.96 -28.44
N ILE A 6 16.66 11.95 -28.42
CA ILE A 6 15.86 12.23 -27.23
C ILE A 6 15.38 10.89 -26.67
N ALA A 7 15.93 10.49 -25.51
CA ALA A 7 15.45 9.33 -24.79
C ALA A 7 14.16 9.68 -24.06
N ALA A 8 13.08 9.00 -24.39
CA ALA A 8 11.83 9.08 -23.63
C ALA A 8 11.74 7.87 -22.69
N PRO A 9 11.37 8.05 -21.40
CA PRO A 9 11.14 6.93 -20.51
C PRO A 9 9.98 6.09 -21.04
N PRO A 10 10.04 4.74 -20.95
CA PRO A 10 8.95 3.88 -21.36
C PRO A 10 7.72 4.19 -20.51
N THR A 11 6.67 4.70 -21.14
CA THR A 11 5.43 5.10 -20.46
C THR A 11 4.26 4.33 -21.07
N LEU A 12 3.48 3.65 -20.23
CA LEU A 12 2.25 2.99 -20.61
C LEU A 12 1.07 3.67 -19.94
N LEU A 13 0.20 4.31 -20.73
CA LEU A 13 -1.06 4.86 -20.28
C LEU A 13 -2.19 3.86 -20.57
N ILE A 14 -2.90 3.45 -19.51
CA ILE A 14 -4.06 2.56 -19.62
C ILE A 14 -5.29 3.30 -19.13
N SER A 15 -6.33 3.35 -19.95
CA SER A 15 -7.66 3.83 -19.57
C SER A 15 -8.65 2.69 -19.61
N ALA A 16 -9.49 2.58 -18.58
CA ALA A 16 -10.54 1.58 -18.49
C ALA A 16 -11.86 2.27 -18.14
N ILE A 17 -12.93 1.86 -18.83
CA ILE A 17 -14.29 2.37 -18.59
C ILE A 17 -15.17 1.17 -18.25
N GLY A 18 -15.95 1.29 -17.18
CA GLY A 18 -16.94 0.31 -16.76
C GLY A 18 -18.31 0.95 -16.59
N VAL A 19 -19.36 0.18 -16.79
CA VAL A 19 -20.74 0.59 -16.50
C VAL A 19 -21.20 -0.10 -15.23
N MET A 20 -21.69 0.69 -14.27
CA MET A 20 -22.30 0.17 -13.06
C MET A 20 -23.83 0.17 -13.24
N PRO A 21 -24.50 -0.98 -13.18
CA PRO A 21 -25.95 -1.07 -13.41
C PRO A 21 -26.77 -0.35 -12.35
N ASP A 22 -26.29 -0.33 -11.11
CA ASP A 22 -26.97 0.29 -9.97
C ASP A 22 -25.98 1.11 -9.13
N ILE A 23 -26.10 2.43 -9.21
CA ILE A 23 -25.25 3.35 -8.45
C ILE A 23 -25.47 3.25 -6.94
N GLY A 24 -26.65 2.78 -6.49
CA GLY A 24 -26.94 2.57 -5.06
C GLY A 24 -26.02 1.53 -4.40
N LYS A 25 -25.42 0.66 -5.21
CA LYS A 25 -24.44 -0.34 -4.75
C LYS A 25 -22.98 0.12 -4.82
N ALA A 26 -22.76 1.39 -5.14
CA ALA A 26 -21.41 1.94 -5.14
C ALA A 26 -20.82 1.97 -3.73
N VAL A 27 -19.58 1.49 -3.60
CA VAL A 27 -18.85 1.48 -2.33
C VAL A 27 -17.74 2.52 -2.41
N THR A 28 -17.67 3.37 -1.40
CA THR A 28 -16.65 4.42 -1.27
C THR A 28 -15.58 4.02 -0.26
N LEU A 29 -14.49 4.78 -0.19
CA LEU A 29 -13.34 4.44 0.65
C LEU A 29 -13.52 4.83 2.12
N ASP A 30 -14.43 5.75 2.43
CA ASP A 30 -14.64 6.28 3.77
C ASP A 30 -15.29 5.26 4.71
N LEU A 31 -14.80 5.14 5.94
CA LEU A 31 -15.40 4.30 6.98
C LEU A 31 -16.80 4.79 7.32
N LYS A 32 -17.73 3.87 7.59
CA LYS A 32 -19.16 4.19 7.78
C LYS A 32 -19.61 4.16 9.23
N MET A 33 -19.28 3.13 9.97
CA MET A 33 -19.85 2.89 11.31
C MET A 33 -18.78 2.36 12.27
N PRO A 34 -18.72 2.87 13.51
CA PRO A 34 -17.99 2.20 14.59
C PRO A 34 -18.53 0.79 14.80
N GLY A 35 -17.65 -0.18 15.03
CA GLY A 35 -18.00 -1.59 15.17
C GLY A 35 -17.92 -2.40 13.87
N ASP A 36 -17.83 -1.74 12.71
CA ASP A 36 -17.53 -2.45 11.46
C ASP A 36 -16.18 -3.14 11.56
N SER A 37 -16.09 -4.38 11.07
CA SER A 37 -14.82 -5.10 11.01
C SER A 37 -14.03 -4.75 9.77
N LEU A 38 -12.72 -4.64 9.94
CA LEU A 38 -11.78 -4.39 8.84
C LEU A 38 -11.13 -5.69 8.39
N TYR A 39 -11.14 -5.91 7.09
CA TYR A 39 -10.47 -7.02 6.42
C TYR A 39 -9.46 -6.53 5.41
N LEU A 40 -8.33 -7.24 5.32
CA LEU A 40 -7.38 -7.12 4.22
C LEU A 40 -7.57 -8.30 3.27
N ILE A 41 -7.94 -8.02 2.04
CA ILE A 41 -7.99 -8.97 0.93
C ILE A 41 -6.65 -8.91 0.20
N GLY A 42 -6.13 -10.06 -0.24
CA GLY A 42 -4.86 -10.18 -0.95
C GLY A 42 -3.68 -10.56 -0.06
N GLU A 43 -2.56 -10.90 -0.71
CA GLU A 43 -1.33 -11.34 -0.03
C GLU A 43 -0.37 -10.17 0.18
N THR A 44 0.23 -10.07 1.36
CA THR A 44 1.36 -9.18 1.60
C THR A 44 2.66 -9.91 1.31
N ARG A 45 3.56 -9.28 0.58
CA ARG A 45 4.88 -9.82 0.22
C ARG A 45 5.97 -8.84 0.61
N ASP A 46 7.23 -9.33 0.66
CA ASP A 46 8.41 -8.48 0.85
C ASP A 46 8.70 -7.71 -0.45
N GLU A 47 7.85 -6.74 -0.74
CA GLU A 47 7.83 -5.95 -1.97
C GLU A 47 7.92 -4.45 -1.64
N LEU A 48 8.98 -4.07 -0.92
CA LEU A 48 9.31 -2.67 -0.63
C LEU A 48 10.14 -2.02 -1.75
N GLY A 49 10.64 -2.80 -2.70
CA GLY A 49 11.41 -2.29 -3.84
C GLY A 49 10.59 -1.30 -4.67
N ALA A 50 11.18 -0.15 -4.98
CA ALA A 50 10.53 0.97 -5.69
C ALA A 50 9.25 1.54 -5.01
N SER A 51 9.05 1.30 -3.71
CA SER A 51 7.93 1.86 -2.95
C SER A 51 8.17 3.31 -2.55
N GLU A 52 7.10 4.04 -2.24
CA GLU A 52 7.16 5.39 -1.63
C GLU A 52 7.92 5.38 -0.31
N TYR A 53 7.81 4.29 0.45
CA TYR A 53 8.56 4.13 1.70
C TYR A 53 10.07 4.10 1.47
N LEU A 54 10.51 3.35 0.46
CA LEU A 54 11.93 3.29 0.12
C LEU A 54 12.44 4.65 -0.37
N HIS A 55 11.65 5.34 -1.19
CA HIS A 55 11.97 6.69 -1.66
C HIS A 55 12.15 7.66 -0.48
N MET A 56 11.18 7.69 0.45
CA MET A 56 11.26 8.53 1.64
C MET A 56 12.50 8.24 2.51
N ILE A 57 12.85 6.95 2.71
CA ILE A 57 14.04 6.61 3.50
C ILE A 57 15.32 7.05 2.79
N ALA A 58 15.39 6.88 1.47
CA ALA A 58 16.53 7.33 0.67
C ALA A 58 16.73 8.83 0.81
N ASP A 59 15.67 9.62 0.69
CA ASP A 59 15.74 11.08 0.83
C ASP A 59 16.18 11.51 2.23
N CYS A 60 15.60 10.91 3.28
CA CYS A 60 15.95 11.22 4.66
C CYS A 60 17.42 10.90 5.02
N ARG A 61 17.99 9.83 4.43
CA ARG A 61 19.36 9.38 4.73
C ARG A 61 20.43 10.09 3.92
N THR A 62 20.10 10.56 2.74
CA THR A 62 21.07 11.21 1.84
C THR A 62 21.17 12.71 2.06
N GLY A 63 20.26 13.31 2.84
CA GLY A 63 20.22 14.76 3.06
C GLY A 63 19.94 15.57 1.80
N PHE A 64 19.51 14.91 0.72
CA PHE A 64 19.11 15.57 -0.51
C PHE A 64 17.70 16.13 -0.36
N THR A 65 17.52 17.39 -0.71
CA THR A 65 16.20 17.96 -0.95
C THR A 65 15.61 17.40 -2.25
N ASP A 66 14.28 17.31 -2.35
CA ASP A 66 13.57 16.74 -3.51
C ASP A 66 14.15 17.14 -4.89
N SER A 67 14.59 18.39 -5.03
CA SER A 67 15.17 18.89 -6.28
C SER A 67 16.55 18.32 -6.60
N ASP A 68 17.36 18.04 -5.56
CA ASP A 68 18.74 17.57 -5.72
C ASP A 68 18.81 16.04 -5.76
N ALA A 69 17.93 15.35 -5.03
CA ALA A 69 17.80 13.90 -5.08
C ALA A 69 17.34 13.44 -6.47
N VAL A 70 16.31 14.07 -7.03
CA VAL A 70 15.83 13.76 -8.38
C VAL A 70 16.87 14.15 -9.44
N ARG A 71 17.52 15.29 -9.33
CA ARG A 71 18.60 15.72 -10.24
C ARG A 71 19.86 14.89 -10.08
N GLY A 72 20.28 14.57 -8.86
CA GLY A 72 21.45 13.74 -8.58
C GLY A 72 21.27 12.30 -9.02
N VAL A 73 20.08 11.75 -8.83
CA VAL A 73 19.67 10.45 -9.34
C VAL A 73 19.58 10.46 -10.86
N GLN A 74 18.97 11.46 -11.47
CA GLN A 74 18.92 11.62 -12.92
C GLN A 74 20.28 11.91 -13.55
N ALA A 75 21.14 12.70 -12.90
CA ALA A 75 22.46 13.03 -13.41
C ALA A 75 23.49 11.91 -13.26
N LYS A 76 23.37 11.07 -12.25
CA LYS A 76 24.20 9.87 -12.07
C LYS A 76 23.66 8.63 -12.80
N TRP A 77 22.39 8.62 -13.13
CA TRP A 77 21.67 7.51 -13.72
C TRP A 77 21.31 7.81 -15.17
N GLY A 78 22.13 8.58 -15.85
CA GLY A 78 22.01 8.87 -17.29
C GLY A 78 21.78 7.65 -18.18
N GLU A 79 21.65 6.49 -17.58
CA GLU A 79 21.13 5.24 -18.11
C GLU A 79 19.69 5.03 -17.62
N PRO A 80 18.79 4.54 -18.48
CA PRO A 80 17.41 4.30 -18.07
C PRO A 80 17.34 3.35 -16.87
N TYR A 81 16.43 3.60 -15.97
CA TYR A 81 16.08 2.87 -14.75
C TYR A 81 15.91 1.34 -14.90
N MET A 82 16.24 0.77 -16.02
CA MET A 82 16.00 -0.59 -16.47
C MET A 82 17.21 -1.52 -16.50
N SER A 83 18.39 -1.13 -16.06
CA SER A 83 19.48 -2.10 -15.89
C SER A 83 19.39 -2.80 -14.52
N TYR A 84 18.25 -3.43 -14.24
CA TYR A 84 18.11 -4.40 -13.18
C TYR A 84 18.85 -5.69 -13.55
N GLY A 85 20.14 -5.69 -13.47
CA GLY A 85 20.92 -6.90 -13.79
C GLY A 85 22.41 -6.75 -13.67
N GLU A 86 22.92 -5.55 -13.69
CA GLU A 86 24.37 -5.35 -13.61
C GLU A 86 24.76 -4.45 -12.44
N ASN A 87 25.73 -4.93 -11.70
CA ASN A 87 26.31 -4.46 -10.42
C ASN A 87 26.78 -2.99 -10.34
N HIS A 88 26.29 -2.08 -11.14
CA HIS A 88 26.72 -0.67 -11.12
C HIS A 88 26.28 0.11 -9.88
N PHE A 89 25.27 -0.39 -9.15
CA PHE A 89 24.82 0.18 -7.87
C PHE A 89 25.79 -0.04 -6.70
N VAL A 90 26.76 -0.93 -6.86
CA VAL A 90 27.51 -1.52 -5.75
C VAL A 90 28.77 -0.72 -5.41
N GLN A 91 29.22 0.22 -6.24
CA GLN A 91 30.57 0.77 -6.07
C GLN A 91 30.69 2.08 -5.25
N HIS A 92 29.60 2.72 -4.84
CA HIS A 92 29.77 4.07 -4.27
C HIS A 92 29.22 4.34 -2.87
N ASN A 93 28.46 3.44 -2.21
CA ASN A 93 28.14 3.66 -0.79
C ASN A 93 27.57 2.39 -0.15
N ASP A 94 28.12 1.93 0.98
CA ASP A 94 27.57 0.82 1.79
C ASP A 94 26.12 1.10 2.28
N GLU A 95 25.75 2.39 2.38
CA GLU A 95 24.38 2.79 2.71
C GLU A 95 23.39 2.56 1.55
N MET A 96 23.79 2.87 0.31
CA MET A 96 22.97 2.58 -0.88
C MET A 96 22.82 1.07 -1.09
N ARG A 97 23.84 0.29 -0.77
CA ARG A 97 23.78 -1.18 -0.78
C ARG A 97 22.72 -1.70 0.19
N ARG A 98 22.61 -1.11 1.39
CA ARG A 98 21.57 -1.43 2.37
C ARG A 98 20.17 -1.02 1.92
N ILE A 99 20.04 0.06 1.14
CA ILE A 99 18.77 0.50 0.56
C ILE A 99 18.32 -0.47 -0.54
N CYS A 100 19.20 -0.98 -1.38
CA CYS A 100 18.90 -1.96 -2.42
C CYS A 100 18.53 -3.36 -1.87
N GLU A 101 18.83 -3.67 -0.62
CA GLU A 101 18.40 -4.89 0.07
C GLU A 101 16.92 -4.88 0.50
N PHE A 102 16.15 -3.86 0.12
CA PHE A 102 14.78 -3.61 0.59
C PHE A 102 13.66 -4.38 -0.14
N GLY A 103 13.89 -5.60 -0.54
CA GLY A 103 12.83 -6.45 -1.06
C GLY A 103 12.65 -6.33 -2.57
N ALA A 104 11.70 -7.10 -3.08
CA ALA A 104 11.38 -7.14 -4.49
C ALA A 104 10.54 -5.94 -4.93
N VAL A 105 10.55 -5.69 -6.23
CA VAL A 105 9.53 -4.85 -6.90
C VAL A 105 8.21 -5.62 -6.93
N PRO A 106 7.06 -4.96 -6.70
CA PRO A 106 5.77 -5.62 -6.70
C PRO A 106 5.49 -6.46 -7.94
N GLN A 107 5.02 -7.68 -7.72
CA GLN A 107 4.70 -8.66 -8.75
C GLN A 107 3.18 -8.84 -8.88
N VAL A 108 2.68 -8.94 -10.10
CA VAL A 108 1.24 -9.15 -10.36
C VAL A 108 0.94 -10.62 -10.61
N ASP A 109 0.10 -11.24 -9.76
CA ASP A 109 -0.54 -12.52 -10.06
C ASP A 109 -1.98 -12.26 -10.56
N ALA A 110 -2.11 -12.08 -11.86
CA ALA A 110 -3.38 -11.72 -12.48
C ALA A 110 -4.50 -12.74 -12.20
N ARG A 111 -4.17 -14.03 -12.06
CA ARG A 111 -5.17 -15.09 -11.82
C ARG A 111 -5.70 -15.04 -10.38
N LYS A 112 -4.82 -14.83 -9.41
CA LYS A 112 -5.21 -14.66 -8.00
C LYS A 112 -6.00 -13.37 -7.82
N ASN A 113 -5.51 -12.27 -8.39
CA ASN A 113 -6.18 -10.98 -8.29
C ASN A 113 -7.58 -11.03 -8.91
N LEU A 114 -7.74 -11.65 -10.08
CA LEU A 114 -9.05 -11.80 -10.72
C LEU A 114 -10.04 -12.58 -9.84
N ARG A 115 -9.60 -13.65 -9.17
CA ARG A 115 -10.46 -14.40 -8.24
C ARG A 115 -10.89 -13.54 -7.05
N ALA A 116 -9.95 -12.81 -6.46
CA ALA A 116 -10.23 -11.90 -5.34
C ALA A 116 -11.20 -10.79 -5.75
N TYR A 117 -11.00 -10.18 -6.93
CA TYR A 117 -11.89 -9.12 -7.43
C TYR A 117 -13.29 -9.62 -7.73
N LYS A 118 -13.44 -10.84 -8.27
CA LYS A 118 -14.75 -11.45 -8.50
C LYS A 118 -15.48 -11.72 -7.17
N ALA A 119 -14.79 -12.24 -6.16
CA ALA A 119 -15.36 -12.46 -4.84
C ALA A 119 -15.76 -11.12 -4.18
N LEU A 120 -14.91 -10.10 -4.28
CA LEU A 120 -15.24 -8.77 -3.78
C LEU A 120 -16.44 -8.16 -4.52
N ALA A 121 -16.49 -8.27 -5.84
CA ALA A 121 -17.62 -7.78 -6.63
C ALA A 121 -18.94 -8.47 -6.22
N GLN A 122 -18.90 -9.79 -5.96
CA GLN A 122 -20.05 -10.51 -5.41
C GLN A 122 -20.44 -9.97 -4.03
N ALA A 123 -19.49 -9.79 -3.12
CA ALA A 123 -19.76 -9.27 -1.78
C ALA A 123 -20.35 -7.85 -1.82
N ILE A 124 -19.93 -7.00 -2.75
CA ILE A 124 -20.50 -5.67 -2.98
C ILE A 124 -21.93 -5.78 -3.53
N GLN A 125 -22.18 -6.65 -4.49
CA GLN A 125 -23.52 -6.90 -5.04
C GLN A 125 -24.53 -7.38 -3.97
N GLU A 126 -24.04 -8.19 -3.03
CA GLU A 126 -24.80 -8.69 -1.88
C GLU A 126 -24.86 -7.69 -0.70
N GLU A 127 -24.33 -6.46 -0.88
CA GLU A 127 -24.34 -5.37 0.12
C GLU A 127 -23.62 -5.73 1.45
N LEU A 128 -22.65 -6.65 1.39
CA LEU A 128 -21.88 -7.09 2.56
C LEU A 128 -20.73 -6.15 2.90
N VAL A 129 -20.33 -5.26 1.98
CA VAL A 129 -19.18 -4.36 2.12
C VAL A 129 -19.67 -2.94 2.34
N ALA A 130 -19.24 -2.30 3.43
CA ALA A 130 -19.60 -0.93 3.75
C ALA A 130 -18.63 0.10 3.15
N SER A 131 -17.31 -0.21 3.12
CA SER A 131 -16.29 0.62 2.47
C SER A 131 -15.20 -0.23 1.84
N ALA A 132 -14.53 0.29 0.81
CA ALA A 132 -13.41 -0.39 0.16
C ALA A 132 -12.36 0.60 -0.34
N ILE A 133 -11.07 0.28 -0.16
CA ILE A 133 -9.93 1.03 -0.68
C ILE A 133 -8.85 0.07 -1.17
N SER A 134 -8.34 0.31 -2.37
CA SER A 134 -7.17 -0.40 -2.87
C SER A 134 -5.91 0.00 -2.09
N VAL A 135 -5.09 -0.98 -1.72
CA VAL A 135 -3.76 -0.75 -1.17
C VAL A 135 -2.80 -0.51 -2.33
N GLY A 136 -2.42 0.73 -2.52
CA GLY A 136 -1.51 1.17 -3.58
C GLY A 136 -0.26 1.84 -3.01
N ARG A 137 0.13 2.97 -3.58
CA ARG A 137 1.31 3.75 -3.16
C ARG A 137 1.26 4.09 -1.66
N GLY A 138 2.36 3.81 -0.96
CA GLY A 138 2.49 3.94 0.48
C GLY A 138 1.95 2.76 1.29
N GLY A 139 1.47 1.69 0.62
CA GLY A 139 1.09 0.44 1.26
C GLY A 139 -0.15 0.50 2.14
N LEU A 140 -0.26 -0.49 3.03
CA LEU A 140 -1.39 -0.66 3.94
C LEU A 140 -1.53 0.51 4.92
N GLY A 141 -0.41 1.04 5.43
CA GLY A 141 -0.43 2.14 6.39
C GLY A 141 -1.13 3.38 5.82
N VAL A 142 -0.81 3.74 4.57
CA VAL A 142 -1.44 4.87 3.88
C VAL A 142 -2.91 4.58 3.53
N ALA A 143 -3.24 3.35 3.14
CA ALA A 143 -4.63 2.97 2.87
C ALA A 143 -5.50 3.09 4.13
N LEU A 144 -5.04 2.59 5.30
CA LEU A 144 -5.73 2.73 6.58
C LEU A 144 -5.88 4.20 7.01
N ALA A 145 -4.83 5.01 6.83
CA ALA A 145 -4.89 6.44 7.13
C ALA A 145 -5.94 7.16 6.25
N LYS A 146 -5.95 6.90 4.94
CA LYS A 146 -6.89 7.52 4.00
C LYS A 146 -8.35 7.19 4.32
N THR A 147 -8.64 5.91 4.58
CA THR A 147 -10.02 5.50 4.89
C THR A 147 -10.51 6.07 6.23
N ALA A 148 -9.63 6.16 7.23
CA ALA A 148 -9.93 6.77 8.52
C ALA A 148 -10.16 8.30 8.42
N ILE A 149 -9.28 9.01 7.69
CA ILE A 149 -9.42 10.46 7.45
C ILE A 149 -10.73 10.76 6.72
N ALA A 150 -11.05 9.98 5.68
CA ALA A 150 -12.25 10.20 4.87
C ALA A 150 -13.55 9.97 5.66
N GLY A 151 -13.59 8.91 6.49
CA GLY A 151 -14.74 8.59 7.34
C GLY A 151 -14.79 9.38 8.64
N GLN A 152 -13.70 10.08 9.00
CA GLN A 152 -13.54 10.73 10.31
C GLN A 152 -13.79 9.77 11.49
N LEU A 153 -13.43 8.51 11.30
CA LEU A 153 -13.56 7.43 12.26
C LEU A 153 -12.19 6.81 12.51
N GLY A 154 -11.97 6.38 13.76
CA GLY A 154 -10.73 5.72 14.13
C GLY A 154 -10.69 4.27 13.68
N ILE A 155 -9.50 3.72 13.77
CA ILE A 155 -9.22 2.32 13.51
C ILE A 155 -8.45 1.74 14.69
N ARG A 156 -8.85 0.54 15.12
CA ARG A 156 -8.02 -0.34 15.97
C ARG A 156 -7.73 -1.60 15.19
N ALA A 157 -6.47 -1.78 14.79
CA ALA A 157 -6.08 -2.93 13.98
C ALA A 157 -4.87 -3.68 14.58
N ASN A 158 -4.95 -5.01 14.55
CA ASN A 158 -3.84 -5.89 14.83
C ASN A 158 -3.30 -6.46 13.52
N ILE A 159 -2.30 -5.80 12.96
CA ILE A 159 -1.69 -6.19 11.69
C ILE A 159 -0.56 -7.22 11.85
N SER A 160 -0.22 -7.61 13.11
CA SER A 160 0.73 -8.68 13.36
C SER A 160 0.22 -10.06 12.92
N THR A 161 -1.10 -10.19 12.72
CA THR A 161 -1.76 -11.41 12.23
C THR A 161 -1.70 -11.56 10.72
N ILE A 162 -1.29 -10.53 9.99
CA ILE A 162 -1.19 -10.57 8.54
C ILE A 162 -0.07 -11.54 8.17
N LEU A 163 -0.44 -12.56 7.41
CA LEU A 163 0.54 -13.46 6.81
C LEU A 163 1.27 -12.72 5.68
N TRP A 164 2.57 -12.69 5.76
CA TRP A 164 3.41 -12.12 4.74
C TRP A 164 4.34 -13.18 4.16
N LYS A 165 4.77 -13.00 2.92
CA LYS A 165 5.66 -13.91 2.21
C LYS A 165 6.90 -13.17 1.77
N SER A 166 8.06 -13.81 1.92
CA SER A 166 9.31 -13.36 1.34
C SER A 166 9.90 -14.48 0.51
N ASP A 167 10.27 -14.16 -0.71
CA ASP A 167 11.02 -15.06 -1.59
C ASP A 167 12.53 -15.04 -1.28
N PHE A 168 12.95 -14.15 -0.36
CA PHE A 168 14.32 -14.03 0.10
C PHE A 168 14.54 -14.86 1.37
N HIS A 169 15.45 -15.81 1.33
CA HIS A 169 15.87 -16.63 2.47
C HIS A 169 16.76 -15.83 3.45
N ARG A 170 16.36 -14.62 3.80
CA ARG A 170 17.09 -13.80 4.76
C ARG A 170 16.40 -13.76 6.11
N LYS A 171 17.21 -13.74 7.17
CA LYS A 171 16.73 -13.51 8.52
C LYS A 171 16.32 -12.02 8.63
N LEU A 172 15.01 -11.77 8.64
CA LEU A 172 14.49 -10.43 8.87
C LEU A 172 14.38 -10.18 10.38
N ASP A 173 14.79 -8.99 10.81
CA ASP A 173 14.49 -8.56 12.16
C ASP A 173 13.00 -8.19 12.29
N LYS A 174 12.54 -8.05 13.51
CA LYS A 174 11.13 -7.80 13.80
C LYS A 174 10.66 -6.42 13.29
N MET A 175 11.52 -5.42 13.33
CA MET A 175 11.21 -4.07 12.83
C MET A 175 10.93 -4.11 11.33
N ARG A 176 11.76 -4.83 10.60
CA ARG A 176 11.62 -5.01 9.16
C ARG A 176 10.33 -5.70 8.77
N ILE A 177 9.86 -6.66 9.56
CA ILE A 177 8.56 -7.30 9.33
C ILE A 177 7.42 -6.27 9.43
N GLY A 178 7.47 -5.37 10.41
CA GLY A 178 6.51 -4.27 10.55
C GLY A 178 6.48 -3.34 9.33
N GLU A 179 7.65 -2.97 8.83
CA GLU A 179 7.81 -2.15 7.62
C GLU A 179 7.22 -2.83 6.38
N ILE A 180 7.52 -4.11 6.18
CA ILE A 180 6.97 -4.90 5.07
C ILE A 180 5.44 -4.94 5.14
N ILE A 181 4.87 -5.21 6.30
CA ILE A 181 3.41 -5.29 6.46
C ILE A 181 2.75 -3.95 6.15
N LEU A 182 3.32 -2.85 6.66
CA LEU A 182 2.75 -1.51 6.52
C LEU A 182 2.96 -0.91 5.13
N PHE A 183 4.15 -1.06 4.57
CA PHE A 183 4.60 -0.22 3.47
C PHE A 183 4.91 -0.96 2.17
N SER A 184 4.87 -2.31 2.15
CA SER A 184 4.92 -3.01 0.86
C SER A 184 3.78 -2.54 -0.03
N GLU A 185 4.05 -2.44 -1.32
CA GLU A 185 3.08 -2.04 -2.33
C GLU A 185 2.61 -3.24 -3.17
N SER A 186 2.52 -4.42 -2.51
CA SER A 186 2.06 -5.67 -3.15
C SER A 186 0.71 -5.48 -3.83
N GLN A 187 0.64 -5.91 -5.07
CA GLN A 187 -0.51 -5.67 -5.93
C GLN A 187 -1.71 -6.56 -5.59
N GLY A 188 -2.91 -6.07 -5.86
CA GLY A 188 -4.16 -6.83 -5.66
C GLY A 188 -4.68 -6.85 -4.23
N ARG A 189 -4.13 -6.01 -3.33
CA ARG A 189 -4.63 -5.87 -1.97
C ARG A 189 -5.71 -4.80 -1.85
N ILE A 190 -6.74 -5.10 -1.06
CA ILE A 190 -7.87 -4.18 -0.81
C ILE A 190 -8.23 -4.25 0.67
N VAL A 191 -8.38 -3.11 1.31
CA VAL A 191 -8.99 -3.00 2.65
C VAL A 191 -10.47 -2.78 2.48
N VAL A 192 -11.28 -3.54 3.22
CA VAL A 192 -12.73 -3.38 3.26
C VAL A 192 -13.23 -3.29 4.69
N SER A 193 -14.30 -2.53 4.91
CA SER A 193 -15.08 -2.62 6.14
C SER A 193 -16.37 -3.39 5.91
N VAL A 194 -16.75 -4.20 6.90
CA VAL A 194 -17.89 -5.11 6.86
C VAL A 194 -18.69 -4.92 8.14
N ARG A 195 -19.99 -4.73 8.01
CA ARG A 195 -20.88 -4.59 9.17
C ARG A 195 -20.90 -5.86 10.01
N SER A 196 -21.13 -5.71 11.32
CA SER A 196 -21.10 -6.84 12.26
C SER A 196 -22.04 -7.98 11.87
N GLU A 197 -23.24 -7.65 11.41
CA GLU A 197 -24.24 -8.63 10.98
C GLU A 197 -23.90 -9.33 9.67
N ALA A 198 -23.02 -8.76 8.86
CA ALA A 198 -22.63 -9.30 7.55
C ALA A 198 -21.40 -10.19 7.58
N HIS A 199 -20.70 -10.32 8.71
CA HIS A 199 -19.41 -11.03 8.81
C HIS A 199 -19.49 -12.46 8.26
N ALA A 200 -20.43 -13.26 8.73
CA ALA A 200 -20.53 -14.68 8.34
C ALA A 200 -20.79 -14.85 6.84
N ALA A 201 -21.63 -13.99 6.27
CA ALA A 201 -21.92 -13.99 4.84
C ALA A 201 -20.69 -13.56 4.03
N PHE A 202 -20.00 -12.49 4.46
CA PHE A 202 -18.79 -12.00 3.83
C PHE A 202 -17.68 -13.07 3.84
N GLU A 203 -17.38 -13.67 4.98
CA GLU A 203 -16.37 -14.71 5.11
C GLU A 203 -16.68 -15.95 4.26
N LYS A 204 -17.98 -16.27 4.10
CA LYS A 204 -18.43 -17.33 3.19
C LYS A 204 -18.10 -17.01 1.73
N VAL A 205 -18.36 -15.78 1.29
CA VAL A 205 -18.01 -15.31 -0.07
C VAL A 205 -16.49 -15.32 -0.28
N MET A 206 -15.72 -14.93 0.74
CA MET A 206 -14.25 -14.89 0.69
C MET A 206 -13.58 -16.24 0.87
N LYS A 207 -14.34 -17.34 1.01
CA LYS A 207 -13.75 -18.68 1.21
C LYS A 207 -12.80 -19.05 0.07
N GLY A 208 -11.55 -19.38 0.42
CA GLY A 208 -10.49 -19.73 -0.54
C GLY A 208 -9.78 -18.53 -1.16
N ILE A 209 -10.11 -17.31 -0.76
CA ILE A 209 -9.39 -16.08 -1.08
C ILE A 209 -8.50 -15.71 0.11
N ALA A 210 -7.30 -15.19 -0.17
CA ALA A 210 -6.47 -14.57 0.87
C ALA A 210 -7.22 -13.36 1.45
N CYS A 211 -7.80 -13.53 2.63
CA CYS A 211 -8.58 -12.52 3.31
C CYS A 211 -8.35 -12.66 4.82
N THR A 212 -7.94 -11.59 5.48
CA THR A 212 -7.61 -11.59 6.91
C THR A 212 -8.37 -10.47 7.60
N ARG A 213 -9.08 -10.79 8.68
CA ARG A 213 -9.63 -9.77 9.57
C ARG A 213 -8.48 -9.12 10.33
N ILE A 214 -8.33 -7.80 10.17
CA ILE A 214 -7.22 -7.04 10.73
C ILE A 214 -7.61 -6.14 11.90
N GLY A 215 -8.90 -5.86 12.10
CA GLY A 215 -9.34 -4.97 13.16
C GLY A 215 -10.78 -4.54 13.05
N GLU A 216 -11.05 -3.38 13.61
CA GLU A 216 -12.38 -2.78 13.68
C GLU A 216 -12.32 -1.27 13.54
N VAL A 217 -13.42 -0.69 13.13
CA VAL A 217 -13.68 0.75 13.11
C VAL A 217 -14.09 1.21 14.51
N THR A 218 -13.56 2.36 14.97
CA THR A 218 -13.85 2.93 16.28
C THR A 218 -14.37 4.35 16.16
N ASN A 219 -15.02 4.85 17.20
CA ASN A 219 -15.41 6.25 17.32
C ASN A 219 -14.27 7.16 17.87
N GLN A 220 -13.12 6.58 18.21
CA GLN A 220 -11.95 7.32 18.62
C GLN A 220 -11.30 8.00 17.41
N GLN A 221 -10.74 9.19 17.61
CA GLN A 221 -10.08 9.95 16.53
C GLN A 221 -8.59 9.55 16.41
N THR A 222 -8.33 8.24 16.39
CA THR A 222 -6.97 7.67 16.35
C THR A 222 -6.88 6.49 15.38
N LEU A 223 -5.70 6.33 14.82
CA LEU A 223 -5.27 5.11 14.13
C LEU A 223 -4.37 4.33 15.09
N ASP A 224 -4.92 3.25 15.68
CA ASP A 224 -4.25 2.39 16.64
C ASP A 224 -3.84 1.08 15.96
N LEU A 225 -2.54 0.88 15.79
CA LEU A 225 -1.97 -0.28 15.12
C LEU A 225 -1.13 -1.11 16.08
N THR A 226 -1.40 -2.40 16.15
CA THR A 226 -0.53 -3.39 16.79
C THR A 226 0.28 -4.12 15.72
N LEU A 227 1.59 -3.93 15.73
CA LEU A 227 2.57 -4.62 14.89
C LEU A 227 3.22 -5.76 15.68
N PRO A 228 4.07 -6.59 15.06
CA PRO A 228 4.69 -7.75 15.73
C PRO A 228 5.44 -7.45 17.02
N HIS A 229 5.87 -6.21 17.27
CA HIS A 229 6.66 -5.83 18.47
C HIS A 229 6.45 -4.40 18.95
N ILE A 230 5.56 -3.66 18.31
CA ILE A 230 5.28 -2.28 18.70
C ILE A 230 3.79 -1.98 18.54
N LYS A 231 3.27 -1.13 19.40
CA LYS A 231 1.96 -0.50 19.26
C LYS A 231 2.16 0.95 18.89
N MET A 232 1.40 1.41 17.92
CA MET A 232 1.41 2.78 17.43
C MET A 232 0.02 3.36 17.59
N THR A 233 -0.05 4.59 18.09
CA THR A 233 -1.28 5.40 18.13
C THR A 233 -0.99 6.72 17.46
N THR A 234 -1.75 7.07 16.44
CA THR A 234 -1.60 8.32 15.69
C THR A 234 -2.93 9.04 15.63
N PRO A 235 -3.02 10.31 16.08
CA PRO A 235 -4.23 11.10 15.95
C PRO A 235 -4.60 11.34 14.49
N LEU A 236 -5.89 11.24 14.14
CA LEU A 236 -6.38 11.49 12.78
C LEU A 236 -6.10 12.93 12.33
N THR A 237 -6.09 13.89 13.27
CA THR A 237 -5.73 15.28 12.98
C THR A 237 -4.30 15.42 12.46
N ALA A 238 -3.36 14.64 13.02
CA ALA A 238 -1.97 14.63 12.56
C ALA A 238 -1.86 14.02 11.16
N LEU A 239 -2.56 12.90 10.93
CA LEU A 239 -2.60 12.25 9.61
C LEU A 239 -3.24 13.18 8.56
N ALA A 240 -4.37 13.81 8.88
CA ALA A 240 -5.03 14.76 8.00
C ALA A 240 -4.18 16.00 7.69
N LYS A 241 -3.43 16.51 8.69
CA LYS A 241 -2.49 17.61 8.50
C LYS A 241 -1.37 17.21 7.54
N ALA A 242 -0.78 16.03 7.72
CA ALA A 242 0.27 15.50 6.83
C ALA A 242 -0.27 15.32 5.40
N TYR A 243 -1.44 14.71 5.24
CA TYR A 243 -2.07 14.48 3.93
C TYR A 243 -2.35 15.78 3.17
N ARG A 244 -2.86 16.82 3.85
CA ARG A 244 -3.16 18.12 3.26
C ARG A 244 -1.93 19.01 3.07
N GLY A 245 -0.84 18.73 3.79
CA GLY A 245 0.37 19.52 3.78
C GLY A 245 1.15 19.44 2.46
N THR A 246 0.92 18.42 1.66
CA THR A 246 1.61 18.19 0.38
C THR A 246 1.48 19.36 -0.62
N PHE A 247 0.43 20.16 -0.52
CA PHE A 247 0.17 21.30 -1.43
C PHE A 247 0.20 22.66 -0.72
N LYS A 248 0.88 22.76 0.43
CA LYS A 248 0.88 23.98 1.24
C LYS A 248 1.60 25.16 0.59
N ASP A 249 2.54 24.88 -0.30
CA ASP A 249 3.45 25.86 -0.89
C ASP A 249 3.13 26.04 -2.40
N TRP A 250 1.92 25.71 -2.82
CA TRP A 250 1.40 25.92 -4.19
C TRP A 250 0.38 27.02 -4.22
#